data_f527f62d61bdd61aa5faf43dc1e867da
#
_entry.id   f527f62d61bdd61aa5faf43dc1e867da
#
_cell.length_a   1.000
_cell.length_b   1.000
_cell.length_c   1.000
_cell.angle_alpha   90.00
_cell.angle_beta   90.00
_cell.angle_gamma   90.00
#
_symmetry.space_group_name_H-M   'P 1'
#
loop_
_entity.id
_entity.type
_entity.pdbx_description
1 polymer ?
#
loop_
_entity_poly.entity_id
_entity_poly.type
_entity_poly.pdbx_seq_one_letter_code
_entity_poly.pdbx_strand_id
1 'polypeptide(L)'
;YFGLGCRSVSKIYIPTDYYLNKLFKSFFKYNSIINHLKYANNYDYNKTIYLMNKEKLLDNGFMIFKQDKSIQSPVATIFYEYYNSREDLNNYINLNRNLFQCIVSNLDIPFGQSQFPKLTDYADQKDTIEFLLSI
;
A
#
# COMPACT_ATOMS: atom_id res chain seq x y z
N TYR A 1 1.24 -7.74 -11.67
CA TYR A 1 1.06 -6.27 -11.53
C TYR A 1 2.09 -5.65 -10.60
N PHE A 2 2.92 -6.44 -9.90
CA PHE A 2 4.05 -6.02 -9.04
C PHE A 2 3.71 -4.90 -8.03
N GLY A 3 2.52 -4.93 -7.44
CA GLY A 3 2.06 -3.93 -6.47
C GLY A 3 1.25 -2.77 -7.05
N LEU A 4 1.09 -2.68 -8.38
CA LEU A 4 0.28 -1.64 -9.03
C LEU A 4 -1.17 -2.05 -9.33
N GLY A 5 -1.62 -3.20 -8.85
CA GLY A 5 -3.05 -3.54 -8.93
C GLY A 5 -3.88 -2.62 -8.02
N CYS A 6 -5.10 -2.26 -8.43
CA CYS A 6 -5.97 -1.34 -7.67
C CYS A 6 -6.25 -1.78 -6.21
N ARG A 7 -6.09 -3.05 -5.90
CA ARG A 7 -6.23 -3.60 -4.53
C ARG A 7 -4.88 -4.03 -3.92
N SER A 8 -3.76 -3.66 -4.53
CA SER A 8 -2.43 -3.91 -3.97
C SER A 8 -2.10 -2.89 -2.88
N VAL A 9 -1.33 -3.33 -1.89
CA VAL A 9 -0.92 -2.45 -0.80
C VAL A 9 0.06 -1.41 -1.31
N SER A 10 -0.29 -0.13 -1.20
CA SER A 10 0.57 1.01 -1.54
C SER A 10 1.01 1.77 -0.29
N LYS A 11 0.21 1.75 0.76
CA LYS A 11 0.47 2.46 2.01
C LYS A 11 0.10 1.65 3.23
N ILE A 12 0.87 1.82 4.29
CA ILE A 12 0.65 1.19 5.59
C ILE A 12 0.63 2.26 6.68
N TYR A 13 -0.39 2.24 7.53
CA TYR A 13 -0.42 3.01 8.76
C TYR A 13 0.04 2.14 9.92
N ILE A 14 0.99 2.62 10.69
CA ILE A 14 1.74 1.85 11.68
C ILE A 14 1.63 2.53 13.06
N PRO A 15 1.28 1.81 14.14
CA PRO A 15 1.37 2.39 15.48
C PRO A 15 2.80 2.83 15.80
N THR A 16 2.95 3.92 16.52
CA THR A 16 4.29 4.47 16.87
C THR A 16 5.18 3.52 17.68
N ASP A 17 4.57 2.58 18.40
CA ASP A 17 5.26 1.56 19.19
C ASP A 17 5.59 0.27 18.41
N TYR A 18 5.23 0.21 17.11
CA TYR A 18 5.43 -0.98 16.30
C TYR A 18 6.84 -1.06 15.71
N TYR A 19 7.49 -2.21 15.89
CA TYR A 19 8.83 -2.48 15.33
C TYR A 19 8.76 -2.92 13.88
N LEU A 20 9.16 -2.07 12.95
CA LEU A 20 9.18 -2.34 11.50
C LEU A 20 9.99 -3.59 11.12
N ASN A 21 10.99 -3.97 11.92
CA ASN A 21 11.76 -5.19 11.67
C ASN A 21 10.91 -6.47 11.65
N LYS A 22 9.78 -6.50 12.38
CA LYS A 22 8.84 -7.64 12.33
C LYS A 22 8.18 -7.72 10.95
N LEU A 23 7.83 -6.57 10.39
CA LEU A 23 7.24 -6.46 9.07
C LEU A 23 8.22 -6.95 8.00
N PHE A 24 9.47 -6.48 8.03
CA PHE A 24 10.52 -6.92 7.10
C PHE A 24 10.71 -8.44 7.12
N LYS A 25 10.78 -9.04 8.30
CA LYS A 25 10.92 -10.50 8.43
C LYS A 25 9.75 -11.26 7.79
N SER A 26 8.53 -10.75 7.91
CA SER A 26 7.35 -11.41 7.33
C SER A 26 7.33 -11.37 5.79
N PHE A 27 7.94 -10.35 5.19
CA PHE A 27 8.05 -10.24 3.73
C PHE A 27 9.20 -11.04 3.13
N PHE A 28 10.20 -11.41 3.92
CA PHE A 28 11.44 -12.05 3.42
C PHE A 28 11.19 -13.32 2.60
N LYS A 29 10.13 -14.06 2.90
CA LYS A 29 9.73 -15.25 2.13
C LYS A 29 9.38 -14.95 0.65
N TYR A 30 9.16 -13.69 0.29
CA TYR A 30 8.84 -13.24 -1.07
C TYR A 30 10.03 -12.61 -1.80
N ASN A 31 11.24 -12.73 -1.26
CA ASN A 31 12.44 -12.09 -1.81
C ASN A 31 12.75 -12.49 -3.26
N SER A 32 12.30 -13.68 -3.70
CA SER A 32 12.48 -14.15 -5.08
C SER A 32 11.84 -13.25 -6.14
N ILE A 33 10.96 -12.31 -5.74
CA ILE A 33 10.35 -11.35 -6.67
C ILE A 33 11.40 -10.47 -7.36
N ILE A 34 12.56 -10.24 -6.72
CA ILE A 34 13.65 -9.46 -7.31
C ILE A 34 14.25 -10.11 -8.58
N ASN A 35 14.04 -11.40 -8.78
CA ASN A 35 14.48 -12.11 -9.98
C ASN A 35 13.65 -11.76 -11.22
N HIS A 36 12.50 -11.09 -11.05
CA HIS A 36 11.73 -10.56 -12.18
C HIS A 36 12.35 -9.26 -12.69
N LEU A 37 12.88 -9.25 -13.90
CA LEU A 37 13.60 -8.11 -14.46
C LEU A 37 12.80 -6.79 -14.38
N LYS A 38 11.50 -6.81 -14.70
CA LYS A 38 10.67 -5.59 -14.64
C LYS A 38 10.53 -5.09 -13.20
N TYR A 39 10.43 -5.97 -12.22
CA TYR A 39 10.38 -5.59 -10.81
C TYR A 39 11.73 -5.03 -10.36
N ALA A 40 12.82 -5.76 -10.63
CA ALA A 40 14.18 -5.36 -10.25
C ALA A 40 14.55 -3.98 -10.82
N ASN A 41 14.27 -3.75 -12.11
CA ASN A 41 14.55 -2.46 -12.75
C ASN A 41 13.80 -1.31 -12.07
N ASN A 42 12.53 -1.51 -11.69
CA ASN A 42 11.76 -0.49 -10.96
C ASN A 42 12.28 -0.29 -9.52
N TYR A 43 12.66 -1.38 -8.85
CA TYR A 43 13.27 -1.30 -7.53
C TYR A 43 14.56 -0.47 -7.56
N ASP A 44 15.47 -0.78 -8.47
CA ASP A 44 16.74 -0.06 -8.62
C ASP A 44 16.52 1.40 -9.01
N TYR A 45 15.61 1.67 -9.94
CA TYR A 45 15.25 3.01 -10.36
C TYR A 45 14.73 3.85 -9.19
N ASN A 46 13.71 3.36 -8.48
CA ASN A 46 13.11 4.10 -7.36
C ASN A 46 14.10 4.30 -6.21
N LYS A 47 14.89 3.27 -5.89
CA LYS A 47 15.95 3.36 -4.89
C LYS A 47 16.97 4.43 -5.24
N THR A 48 17.42 4.46 -6.48
CA THR A 48 18.39 5.45 -6.97
C THR A 48 17.84 6.86 -6.83
N ILE A 49 16.60 7.11 -7.28
CA ILE A 49 15.97 8.44 -7.16
C ILE A 49 15.88 8.89 -5.70
N TYR A 50 15.42 8.02 -4.80
CA TYR A 50 15.31 8.37 -3.39
C TYR A 50 16.67 8.66 -2.75
N LEU A 51 17.70 7.89 -3.08
CA LEU A 51 19.05 8.11 -2.58
C LEU A 51 19.67 9.42 -3.11
N MET A 52 19.46 9.73 -4.40
CA MET A 52 19.90 10.99 -5.00
C MET A 52 19.23 12.19 -4.32
N ASN A 53 17.95 12.07 -3.97
CA ASN A 53 17.21 13.11 -3.25
C ASN A 53 17.50 13.13 -1.76
N LYS A 54 18.43 12.28 -1.27
CA LYS A 54 18.80 12.15 0.16
C LYS A 54 17.60 11.81 1.05
N GLU A 55 16.62 11.10 0.51
CA GLU A 55 15.44 10.68 1.26
C GLU A 55 15.78 9.51 2.20
N LYS A 56 15.16 9.52 3.39
CA LYS A 56 15.31 8.40 4.33
C LYS A 56 14.42 7.25 3.86
N LEU A 57 15.03 6.09 3.67
CA LEU A 57 14.33 4.87 3.31
C LEU A 57 14.83 3.68 4.13
N LEU A 58 13.97 2.68 4.24
CA LEU A 58 14.31 1.37 4.76
C LEU A 58 14.24 0.39 3.60
N ASP A 59 15.23 -0.48 3.50
CA ASP A 59 15.42 -1.37 2.37
C ASP A 59 15.76 -2.77 2.86
N ASN A 60 15.09 -3.78 2.32
CA ASN A 60 15.35 -5.18 2.65
C ASN A 60 15.98 -5.97 1.49
N GLY A 61 16.48 -5.28 0.46
CA GLY A 61 17.12 -5.88 -0.71
C GLY A 61 16.19 -6.20 -1.88
N PHE A 62 14.88 -6.08 -1.70
CA PHE A 62 13.90 -6.27 -2.79
C PHE A 62 12.67 -5.35 -2.67
N MET A 63 12.51 -4.63 -1.58
CA MET A 63 11.39 -3.71 -1.35
C MET A 63 11.86 -2.52 -0.53
N ILE A 64 11.35 -1.35 -0.89
CA ILE A 64 11.63 -0.07 -0.25
C ILE A 64 10.45 0.33 0.64
N PHE A 65 10.73 0.77 1.86
CA PHE A 65 9.77 1.42 2.72
C PHE A 65 10.18 2.87 2.91
N LYS A 66 9.28 3.78 2.59
CA LYS A 66 9.51 5.21 2.70
C LYS A 66 8.41 5.85 3.53
N GLN A 67 8.79 6.69 4.49
CA GLN A 67 7.81 7.51 5.20
C GLN A 67 7.34 8.63 4.28
N ASP A 68 6.07 8.59 3.88
CA ASP A 68 5.49 9.55 2.95
C ASP A 68 3.98 9.72 3.21
N LYS A 69 3.47 10.93 2.99
CA LYS A 69 2.06 11.26 3.13
C LYS A 69 1.23 10.81 1.93
N SER A 70 1.84 10.63 0.77
CA SER A 70 1.16 10.16 -0.44
C SER A 70 0.53 8.79 -0.22
N ILE A 71 -0.60 8.54 -0.87
CA ILE A 71 -1.35 7.28 -0.75
C ILE A 71 -0.81 6.25 -1.75
N GLN A 72 -0.41 6.70 -2.94
CA GLN A 72 0.05 5.84 -4.01
C GLN A 72 1.58 5.76 -4.00
N SER A 73 2.10 4.54 -3.90
CA SER A 73 3.53 4.27 -4.01
C SER A 73 3.88 3.61 -5.34
N PRO A 74 5.08 3.84 -5.87
CA PRO A 74 5.54 3.18 -7.10
C PRO A 74 5.87 1.70 -6.85
N VAL A 75 6.16 0.97 -7.94
CA VAL A 75 6.58 -0.45 -7.88
C VAL A 75 7.74 -0.63 -6.90
N ALA A 76 7.75 -1.73 -6.19
CA ALA A 76 8.75 -2.11 -5.20
C ALA A 76 8.90 -1.14 -4.01
N THR A 77 7.93 -0.23 -3.84
CA THR A 77 7.90 0.72 -2.73
C THR A 77 6.58 0.63 -1.97
N ILE A 78 6.64 0.69 -0.66
CA ILE A 78 5.48 0.86 0.21
C ILE A 78 5.68 2.12 1.02
N PHE A 79 4.72 3.03 0.96
CA PHE A 79 4.71 4.18 1.84
C PHE A 79 4.18 3.82 3.22
N TYR A 80 4.69 4.47 4.25
CA TYR A 80 4.18 4.29 5.60
C TYR A 80 4.07 5.62 6.35
N GLU A 81 3.14 5.66 7.26
CA GLU A 81 3.01 6.72 8.26
C GLU A 81 2.75 6.10 9.63
N TYR A 82 3.28 6.77 10.65
CA TYR A 82 2.96 6.42 12.02
C TYR A 82 1.69 7.14 12.49
N TYR A 83 0.90 6.46 13.28
CA TYR A 83 -0.25 7.05 13.96
C TYR A 83 -0.13 6.85 15.47
N ASN A 84 -0.61 7.83 16.25
CA ASN A 84 -0.65 7.79 17.71
C ASN A 84 -1.99 7.29 18.23
N SER A 85 -3.08 7.74 17.59
CA SER A 85 -4.46 7.41 17.97
C SER A 85 -5.18 6.69 16.83
N ARG A 86 -5.84 5.58 17.15
CA ARG A 86 -6.71 4.90 16.19
C ARG A 86 -7.92 5.73 15.81
N GLU A 87 -8.41 6.54 16.74
CA GLU A 87 -9.55 7.42 16.49
C GLU A 87 -9.21 8.48 15.45
N ASP A 88 -8.05 9.15 15.59
CA ASP A 88 -7.60 10.14 14.61
C ASP A 88 -7.37 9.51 13.23
N LEU A 89 -6.78 8.31 13.20
CA LEU A 89 -6.59 7.57 11.95
C LEU A 89 -7.93 7.23 11.30
N ASN A 90 -8.90 6.74 12.07
CA ASN A 90 -10.23 6.41 11.55
C ASN A 90 -10.95 7.66 11.03
N ASN A 91 -10.86 8.77 11.74
CA ASN A 91 -11.42 10.05 11.31
C ASN A 91 -10.79 10.51 9.98
N TYR A 92 -9.46 10.43 9.88
CA TYR A 92 -8.75 10.76 8.63
C TYR A 92 -9.20 9.85 7.48
N ILE A 93 -9.28 8.53 7.71
CA ILE A 93 -9.70 7.56 6.69
C ILE A 93 -11.14 7.85 6.24
N ASN A 94 -12.06 8.12 7.16
CA ASN A 94 -13.46 8.39 6.85
C ASN A 94 -13.62 9.68 6.04
N LEU A 95 -12.88 10.74 6.38
CA LEU A 95 -12.89 12.00 5.64
C LEU A 95 -12.32 11.86 4.22
N ASN A 96 -11.43 10.90 4.01
CA ASN A 96 -10.74 10.69 2.74
C ASN A 96 -11.12 9.35 2.09
N ARG A 97 -12.29 8.80 2.41
CA ARG A 97 -12.70 7.45 2.00
C ARG A 97 -12.66 7.25 0.49
N ASN A 98 -12.99 8.28 -0.26
CA ASN A 98 -13.00 8.30 -1.72
C ASN A 98 -11.60 8.17 -2.36
N LEU A 99 -10.51 8.33 -1.59
CA LEU A 99 -9.14 8.18 -2.07
C LEU A 99 -8.64 6.72 -1.97
N PHE A 100 -9.37 5.85 -1.27
CA PHE A 100 -8.97 4.47 -1.01
C PHE A 100 -9.86 3.50 -1.75
N GLN A 101 -9.28 2.68 -2.63
CA GLN A 101 -10.01 1.58 -3.27
C GLN A 101 -10.44 0.52 -2.25
N CYS A 102 -9.54 0.17 -1.35
CA CYS A 102 -9.83 -0.74 -0.25
C CYS A 102 -8.94 -0.44 0.96
N ILE A 103 -9.44 -0.77 2.12
CA ILE A 103 -8.74 -0.64 3.39
C ILE A 103 -8.71 -2.02 4.03
N VAL A 104 -7.51 -2.45 4.41
CA VAL A 104 -7.31 -3.74 5.09
C VAL A 104 -7.12 -3.47 6.57
N SER A 105 -8.07 -3.89 7.36
CA SER A 105 -8.07 -3.72 8.82
C SER A 105 -8.95 -4.76 9.51
N ASN A 106 -8.99 -4.73 10.82
CA ASN A 106 -9.93 -5.58 11.57
C ASN A 106 -11.41 -5.13 11.44
N LEU A 107 -11.64 -3.92 10.95
CA LEU A 107 -12.99 -3.32 10.83
C LEU A 107 -13.50 -3.29 9.40
N ASP A 108 -12.61 -3.38 8.40
CA ASP A 108 -12.93 -3.33 6.99
C ASP A 108 -12.66 -4.68 6.31
N ILE A 109 -11.77 -4.70 5.29
CA ILE A 109 -11.39 -5.95 4.63
C ILE A 109 -10.39 -6.69 5.52
N PRO A 110 -10.67 -7.96 5.88
CA PRO A 110 -9.75 -8.73 6.72
C PRO A 110 -8.38 -8.93 6.05
N PHE A 111 -7.34 -9.10 6.87
CA PHE A 111 -6.00 -9.40 6.39
C PHE A 111 -6.00 -10.65 5.50
N GLY A 112 -5.29 -10.57 4.36
CA GLY A 112 -5.23 -11.63 3.37
C GLY A 112 -6.42 -11.68 2.40
N GLN A 113 -7.44 -10.84 2.55
CA GLN A 113 -8.65 -10.85 1.71
C GLN A 113 -8.70 -9.72 0.66
N SER A 114 -7.69 -8.84 0.60
CA SER A 114 -7.71 -7.71 -0.33
C SER A 114 -7.85 -8.11 -1.80
N GLN A 115 -7.33 -9.27 -2.19
CA GLN A 115 -7.36 -9.77 -3.57
C GLN A 115 -8.60 -10.63 -3.90
N PHE A 116 -9.55 -10.74 -2.98
CA PHE A 116 -10.81 -11.48 -3.15
C PHE A 116 -12.00 -10.52 -3.09
N PRO A 117 -12.21 -9.69 -4.13
CA PRO A 117 -13.33 -8.75 -4.16
C PRO A 117 -14.67 -9.51 -4.25
N LYS A 118 -15.69 -8.93 -3.63
CA LYS A 118 -17.10 -9.35 -3.80
C LYS A 118 -17.66 -8.72 -5.09
N LEU A 119 -18.81 -9.21 -5.53
CA LEU A 119 -19.51 -8.65 -6.70
C LEU A 119 -19.92 -7.18 -6.52
N THR A 120 -20.08 -6.75 -5.27
CA THR A 120 -20.42 -5.36 -4.90
C THR A 120 -19.20 -4.47 -4.68
N ASP A 121 -17.98 -5.00 -4.82
CA ASP A 121 -16.74 -4.22 -4.68
C ASP A 121 -16.36 -3.61 -6.04
N TYR A 122 -17.07 -2.57 -6.43
CA TYR A 122 -16.85 -1.87 -7.69
C TYR A 122 -15.51 -1.12 -7.72
N ALA A 123 -14.94 -1.01 -8.93
CA ALA A 123 -13.77 -0.16 -9.15
C ALA A 123 -14.12 1.30 -8.83
N ASP A 124 -13.19 2.00 -8.17
CA ASP A 124 -13.34 3.39 -7.72
C ASP A 124 -14.61 3.63 -6.88
N GLN A 125 -15.13 2.59 -6.25
CA GLN A 125 -16.35 2.60 -5.42
C GLN A 125 -17.59 3.11 -6.15
N LYS A 126 -17.61 3.05 -7.47
CA LYS A 126 -18.75 3.47 -8.30
C LYS A 126 -19.55 2.25 -8.75
N ASP A 127 -20.81 2.19 -8.31
CA ASP A 127 -21.74 1.18 -8.80
C ASP A 127 -21.99 1.40 -10.29
N THR A 128 -21.44 0.51 -11.12
CA THR A 128 -21.56 0.61 -12.58
C THR A 128 -23.00 0.44 -13.05
N ILE A 129 -23.78 -0.38 -12.33
CA ILE A 129 -25.18 -0.64 -12.70
C ILE A 129 -26.02 0.60 -12.39
N GLU A 130 -25.87 1.16 -11.20
CA GLU A 130 -26.55 2.40 -10.82
C GLU A 130 -26.18 3.56 -11.76
N PHE A 131 -24.90 3.67 -12.11
CA PHE A 131 -24.43 4.67 -13.07
C PHE A 131 -25.11 4.49 -14.43
N LEU A 132 -25.18 3.26 -14.97
CA LEU A 132 -25.81 2.98 -16.28
C LEU A 132 -27.31 3.21 -16.26
N LEU A 133 -27.98 2.99 -15.12
CA LEU A 133 -29.41 3.25 -14.98
C LEU A 133 -29.75 4.74 -14.78
N SER A 134 -28.76 5.57 -14.48
CA SER A 134 -28.93 7.01 -14.28
C SER A 134 -28.75 7.85 -15.55
N ILE A 135 -28.35 7.22 -16.66
CA ILE A 135 -28.22 7.84 -17.99
C ILE A 135 -29.55 7.66 -18.76
#